data_bcdedfe14b89f81bfc522d0717d88dc5
#
_entry.id   bcdedfe14b89f81bfc522d0717d88dc5
#
_cell.length_a   1.000
_cell.length_b   1.000
_cell.length_c   1.000
_cell.angle_alpha   90.00
_cell.angle_beta   90.00
_cell.angle_gamma   90.00
#
_symmetry.space_group_name_H-M   'P 1'
#
loop_
_entity.id
_entity.type
_entity.pdbx_description
1 polymer ?
#
loop_
_entity_poly.entity_id
_entity_poly.type
_entity_poly.pdbx_seq_one_letter_code
_entity_poly.pdbx_strand_id
1 'polypeptide(L)'
;YGKQTIERYLAALNARCLCANVEGIHGVEKTAVVTIENGLRVGLTGMITPFVTQFESAENMAGITVTDAFAAAWSALSELRHKTDLTICIYHGGFEADVKTGEILSQTSENQGCRICRELGFDILLAAHQHMQAENLQIGGTYTCQPPEKAAKFIRMDVTADRGSVHAVSQLIPAGSVALPAAADALQSAEAQTARDTPVGRLDVPIPAEDPLTLAKNGSLLANLINQVQLEASGADISLTSLSNRVVDFPQDVTVRAIVSAYAFPNTLQTI
;
A
#
# COMPACT_ATOMS: atom_id res chain seq x y z
N TYR A 1 3.22 -12.19 5.87
CA TYR A 1 4.56 -12.63 6.34
C TYR A 1 4.64 -12.76 7.88
N GLY A 2 3.68 -12.25 8.63
CA GLY A 2 3.58 -12.37 10.07
C GLY A 2 4.58 -11.52 10.87
N LYS A 3 4.33 -11.44 12.19
CA LYS A 3 5.06 -10.60 13.14
C LYS A 3 6.58 -10.79 13.11
N GLN A 4 7.05 -12.04 13.18
CA GLN A 4 8.48 -12.32 13.25
C GLN A 4 9.25 -11.83 12.02
N THR A 5 8.66 -11.95 10.83
CA THR A 5 9.28 -11.47 9.59
C THR A 5 9.36 -9.96 9.57
N ILE A 6 8.30 -9.26 10.02
CA ILE A 6 8.29 -7.80 10.13
C ILE A 6 9.36 -7.33 11.11
N GLU A 7 9.45 -7.93 12.30
CA GLU A 7 10.44 -7.56 13.32
C GLU A 7 11.89 -7.79 12.84
N ARG A 8 12.15 -8.89 12.13
CA ARG A 8 13.46 -9.14 11.51
C ARG A 8 13.79 -8.11 10.43
N TYR A 9 12.82 -7.73 9.63
CA TYR A 9 12.97 -6.69 8.61
C TYR A 9 13.29 -5.34 9.26
N LEU A 10 12.52 -4.94 10.28
CA LEU A 10 12.72 -3.68 11.01
C LEU A 10 14.10 -3.63 11.69
N ALA A 11 14.55 -4.74 12.27
CA ALA A 11 15.88 -4.82 12.90
C ALA A 11 17.04 -4.66 11.90
N ALA A 12 16.82 -4.96 10.61
CA ALA A 12 17.80 -4.81 9.54
C ALA A 12 17.78 -3.41 8.89
N LEU A 13 16.72 -2.61 9.12
CA LEU A 13 16.59 -1.28 8.56
C LEU A 13 17.46 -0.26 9.31
N ASN A 14 18.14 0.59 8.54
CA ASN A 14 18.76 1.81 9.09
C ASN A 14 17.77 3.00 8.98
N ALA A 15 16.55 2.79 9.45
CA ALA A 15 15.48 3.79 9.42
C ALA A 15 14.49 3.52 10.56
N ARG A 16 13.81 4.58 11.03
CA ARG A 16 12.72 4.45 12.01
C ARG A 16 11.44 4.01 11.32
N CYS A 17 10.72 3.08 11.93
CA CYS A 17 9.39 2.67 11.48
C CYS A 17 8.33 3.35 12.36
N LEU A 18 7.43 4.10 11.74
CA LEU A 18 6.36 4.81 12.44
C LEU A 18 5.01 4.22 12.09
N CYS A 19 4.25 3.79 13.09
CA CYS A 19 2.86 3.38 12.92
C CYS A 19 2.08 3.52 14.24
N ALA A 20 1.25 4.56 14.35
CA ALA A 20 0.56 4.88 15.59
C ALA A 20 -0.60 3.97 15.90
N ASN A 21 -1.20 3.32 14.89
CA ASN A 21 -2.35 2.44 15.06
C ASN A 21 -2.02 0.93 15.04
N VAL A 22 -0.73 0.57 15.14
CA VAL A 22 -0.29 -0.83 15.24
C VAL A 22 0.35 -1.07 16.60
N GLU A 23 -0.04 -2.16 17.24
CA GLU A 23 0.53 -2.64 18.50
C GLU A 23 1.00 -4.08 18.37
N GLY A 24 1.94 -4.47 19.24
CA GLY A 24 2.43 -5.84 19.29
C GLY A 24 3.64 -6.13 18.38
N ILE A 25 4.18 -5.16 17.64
CA ILE A 25 5.40 -5.29 16.81
C ILE A 25 6.53 -4.52 17.46
N HIS A 26 7.64 -5.20 17.72
CA HIS A 26 8.85 -4.55 18.25
C HIS A 26 9.53 -3.71 17.17
N GLY A 27 10.02 -2.53 17.53
CA GLY A 27 10.71 -1.61 16.62
C GLY A 27 9.79 -0.63 15.87
N VAL A 28 8.47 -0.65 16.17
CA VAL A 28 7.51 0.33 15.67
C VAL A 28 7.31 1.43 16.72
N GLU A 29 7.44 2.68 16.28
CA GLU A 29 7.21 3.87 17.09
C GLU A 29 5.91 4.57 16.67
N LYS A 30 5.26 5.31 17.57
CA LYS A 30 4.01 6.02 17.26
C LYS A 30 4.26 7.38 16.60
N THR A 31 5.26 8.10 17.11
CA THR A 31 5.59 9.46 16.66
C THR A 31 7.09 9.66 16.62
N ALA A 32 7.55 10.61 15.84
CA ALA A 32 8.93 11.09 15.84
C ALA A 32 8.99 12.60 15.69
N VAL A 33 9.99 13.21 16.28
CA VAL A 33 10.37 14.61 16.02
C VAL A 33 11.76 14.62 15.44
N VAL A 34 11.91 15.28 14.29
CA VAL A 34 13.19 15.44 13.59
C VAL A 34 13.46 16.94 13.43
N THR A 35 14.64 17.39 13.86
CA THR A 35 15.09 18.75 13.58
C THR A 35 15.94 18.72 12.30
N ILE A 36 15.53 19.47 11.28
CA ILE A 36 16.25 19.59 10.03
C ILE A 36 17.31 20.70 10.10
N GLU A 37 18.18 20.79 9.07
CA GLU A 37 19.37 21.66 9.10
C GLU A 37 19.10 23.14 9.39
N ASN A 38 17.95 23.66 8.97
CA ASN A 38 17.53 25.05 9.25
C ASN A 38 16.92 25.26 10.63
N GLY A 39 16.91 24.22 11.49
CA GLY A 39 16.36 24.26 12.84
C GLY A 39 14.86 23.97 12.96
N LEU A 40 14.15 23.77 11.85
CA LEU A 40 12.72 23.45 11.84
C LEU A 40 12.49 22.05 12.46
N ARG A 41 11.54 21.95 13.38
CA ARG A 41 11.17 20.71 14.04
C ARG A 41 9.97 20.10 13.29
N VAL A 42 10.20 18.95 12.68
CA VAL A 42 9.19 18.21 11.92
C VAL A 42 8.66 17.06 12.76
N GLY A 43 7.37 17.06 13.03
CA GLY A 43 6.65 15.98 13.70
C GLY A 43 6.14 14.97 12.66
N LEU A 44 6.46 13.71 12.89
CA LEU A 44 6.11 12.61 11.99
C LEU A 44 5.28 11.57 12.74
N THR A 45 4.27 11.05 12.08
CA THR A 45 3.55 9.86 12.51
C THR A 45 3.19 9.00 11.30
N GLY A 46 2.94 7.72 11.51
CA GLY A 46 2.49 6.81 10.48
C GLY A 46 1.21 6.08 10.89
N MET A 47 0.40 5.69 9.94
CA MET A 47 -0.76 4.83 10.11
C MET A 47 -0.94 3.89 8.93
N ILE A 48 -1.62 2.76 9.17
CA ILE A 48 -2.10 1.86 8.12
C ILE A 48 -3.61 1.77 8.16
N THR A 49 -4.20 1.34 7.05
CA THR A 49 -5.62 1.01 7.03
C THR A 49 -5.96 -0.10 8.02
N PRO A 50 -7.01 0.04 8.84
CA PRO A 50 -7.44 -1.04 9.72
C PRO A 50 -7.96 -2.27 8.95
N PHE A 51 -8.25 -2.12 7.66
CA PHE A 51 -8.68 -3.21 6.77
C PHE A 51 -7.61 -4.27 6.52
N VAL A 52 -6.37 -4.05 6.91
CA VAL A 52 -5.33 -5.11 6.88
C VAL A 52 -5.81 -6.38 7.58
N THR A 53 -6.65 -6.28 8.60
CA THR A 53 -7.26 -7.42 9.31
C THR A 53 -8.24 -8.23 8.45
N GLN A 54 -8.72 -7.68 7.34
CA GLN A 54 -9.56 -8.37 6.36
C GLN A 54 -8.75 -9.02 5.23
N PHE A 55 -7.53 -8.53 5.00
CA PHE A 55 -6.66 -9.00 3.92
C PHE A 55 -5.66 -10.06 4.38
N GLU A 56 -5.28 -10.03 5.65
CA GLU A 56 -4.27 -10.93 6.20
C GLU A 56 -4.90 -12.11 6.94
N SER A 57 -4.18 -13.24 6.92
CA SER A 57 -4.60 -14.42 7.68
C SER A 57 -4.48 -14.19 9.18
N ALA A 58 -5.33 -14.88 9.96
CA ALA A 58 -5.28 -14.83 11.42
C ALA A 58 -3.90 -15.23 11.98
N GLU A 59 -3.19 -16.14 11.30
CA GLU A 59 -1.83 -16.55 11.64
C GLU A 59 -0.83 -15.39 11.51
N ASN A 60 -0.88 -14.66 10.40
CA ASN A 60 -0.03 -13.49 10.16
C ASN A 60 -0.32 -12.36 11.15
N MET A 61 -1.58 -12.25 11.59
CA MET A 61 -2.02 -11.23 12.54
C MET A 61 -1.82 -11.61 14.02
N ALA A 62 -1.35 -12.84 14.29
CA ALA A 62 -1.17 -13.32 15.66
C ALA A 62 -0.24 -12.41 16.48
N GLY A 63 -0.76 -11.86 17.57
CA GLY A 63 -0.05 -10.91 18.45
C GLY A 63 0.14 -9.51 17.88
N ILE A 64 -0.58 -9.16 16.81
CA ILE A 64 -0.65 -7.81 16.24
C ILE A 64 -2.07 -7.28 16.44
N THR A 65 -2.19 -6.06 16.92
CA THR A 65 -3.46 -5.34 17.02
C THR A 65 -3.40 -4.09 16.14
N VAL A 66 -4.42 -3.88 15.32
CA VAL A 66 -4.58 -2.67 14.50
C VAL A 66 -5.83 -1.94 14.97
N THR A 67 -5.66 -0.68 15.36
CA THR A 67 -6.74 0.18 15.84
C THR A 67 -7.23 1.13 14.75
N ASP A 68 -8.27 1.91 15.03
CA ASP A 68 -8.79 2.92 14.12
C ASP A 68 -7.73 3.98 13.77
N ALA A 69 -7.54 4.22 12.45
CA ALA A 69 -6.50 5.11 11.97
C ALA A 69 -6.77 6.58 12.32
N PHE A 70 -8.04 7.02 12.29
CA PHE A 70 -8.42 8.38 12.64
C PHE A 70 -8.16 8.68 14.13
N ALA A 71 -8.56 7.77 15.02
CA ALA A 71 -8.34 7.92 16.45
C ALA A 71 -6.86 7.95 16.81
N ALA A 72 -6.06 7.08 16.18
CA ALA A 72 -4.61 7.06 16.36
C ALA A 72 -3.94 8.34 15.81
N ALA A 73 -4.38 8.83 14.64
CA ALA A 73 -3.92 10.08 14.06
C ALA A 73 -4.20 11.28 14.96
N TRP A 74 -5.41 11.35 15.52
CA TRP A 74 -5.78 12.40 16.48
C TRP A 74 -4.88 12.39 17.73
N SER A 75 -4.64 11.22 18.29
CA SER A 75 -3.76 11.06 19.45
C SER A 75 -2.32 11.50 19.13
N ALA A 76 -1.76 11.02 18.02
CA ALA A 76 -0.41 11.35 17.57
C ALA A 76 -0.24 12.85 17.30
N LEU A 77 -1.22 13.48 16.60
CA LEU A 77 -1.19 14.92 16.35
C LEU A 77 -1.28 15.74 17.64
N SER A 78 -2.09 15.31 18.61
CA SER A 78 -2.21 15.98 19.91
C SER A 78 -0.88 15.99 20.66
N GLU A 79 -0.09 14.93 20.53
CA GLU A 79 1.27 14.86 21.09
C GLU A 79 2.25 15.76 20.33
N LEU A 80 2.20 15.78 18.99
CA LEU A 80 3.18 16.46 18.14
C LEU A 80 2.97 17.98 18.08
N ARG A 81 1.71 18.45 18.04
CA ARG A 81 1.32 19.85 17.78
C ARG A 81 2.06 20.89 18.63
N HIS A 82 2.37 20.56 19.88
CA HIS A 82 3.05 21.48 20.81
C HIS A 82 4.58 21.36 20.79
N LYS A 83 5.12 20.41 20.06
CA LYS A 83 6.56 20.10 20.03
C LYS A 83 7.22 20.41 18.69
N THR A 84 6.41 20.74 17.66
CA THR A 84 6.88 20.79 16.28
C THR A 84 6.36 22.03 15.57
N ASP A 85 7.06 22.41 14.51
CA ASP A 85 6.75 23.56 13.67
C ASP A 85 6.06 23.12 12.39
N LEU A 86 6.12 21.83 12.04
CA LEU A 86 5.47 21.18 10.91
C LEU A 86 5.04 19.76 11.30
N THR A 87 3.85 19.34 10.92
CA THR A 87 3.30 18.00 11.21
C THR A 87 3.01 17.23 9.92
N ILE A 88 3.54 16.01 9.82
CA ILE A 88 3.37 15.12 8.66
C ILE A 88 2.78 13.78 9.14
N CYS A 89 1.67 13.40 8.53
CA CYS A 89 1.06 12.09 8.67
C CYS A 89 1.37 11.23 7.43
N ILE A 90 1.97 10.07 7.62
CA ILE A 90 2.22 9.07 6.57
C ILE A 90 1.14 8.00 6.71
N TYR A 91 0.22 7.92 5.77
CA TYR A 91 -0.95 7.04 5.88
C TYR A 91 -0.99 6.01 4.74
N HIS A 92 -0.74 4.74 5.06
CA HIS A 92 -1.03 3.65 4.13
C HIS A 92 -2.53 3.34 4.16
N GLY A 93 -3.29 4.22 3.58
CA GLY A 93 -4.72 4.24 3.32
C GLY A 93 -5.02 5.35 2.33
N GLY A 94 -6.20 5.32 1.74
CA GLY A 94 -6.60 6.26 0.70
C GLY A 94 -7.66 7.25 1.17
N PHE A 95 -8.39 7.74 0.19
CA PHE A 95 -9.44 8.74 0.36
C PHE A 95 -10.82 8.08 0.23
N GLU A 96 -11.68 8.23 1.23
CA GLU A 96 -13.04 7.71 1.27
C GLU A 96 -14.02 8.55 0.45
N ALA A 97 -13.58 9.71 -0.03
CA ALA A 97 -14.37 10.63 -0.83
C ALA A 97 -13.62 11.02 -2.11
N ASP A 98 -14.36 11.43 -3.13
CA ASP A 98 -13.78 12.09 -4.30
C ASP A 98 -13.03 13.35 -3.86
N VAL A 99 -11.75 13.42 -4.19
CA VAL A 99 -10.84 14.48 -3.72
C VAL A 99 -11.13 15.85 -4.34
N LYS A 100 -11.94 15.93 -5.41
CA LYS A 100 -12.32 17.16 -6.09
C LYS A 100 -13.72 17.62 -5.67
N THR A 101 -14.68 16.71 -5.64
CA THR A 101 -16.08 17.03 -5.36
C THR A 101 -16.41 16.90 -3.88
N GLY A 102 -15.68 16.07 -3.13
CA GLY A 102 -15.97 15.77 -1.73
C GLY A 102 -17.09 14.75 -1.55
N GLU A 103 -17.64 14.18 -2.62
CA GLU A 103 -18.65 13.12 -2.57
C GLU A 103 -18.09 11.87 -1.88
N ILE A 104 -18.85 11.32 -0.93
CA ILE A 104 -18.46 10.10 -0.21
C ILE A 104 -18.59 8.89 -1.16
N LEU A 105 -17.47 8.23 -1.43
CA LEU A 105 -17.40 7.05 -2.29
C LEU A 105 -17.41 5.75 -1.51
N SER A 106 -16.97 5.76 -0.25
CA SER A 106 -16.97 4.60 0.63
C SER A 106 -17.36 5.00 2.06
N GLN A 107 -18.17 4.14 2.70
CA GLN A 107 -18.56 4.32 4.11
C GLN A 107 -17.81 3.35 5.04
N THR A 108 -16.87 2.58 4.51
CA THR A 108 -16.04 1.69 5.32
C THR A 108 -14.91 2.46 6.00
N SER A 109 -14.26 1.84 6.98
CA SER A 109 -13.06 2.39 7.63
C SER A 109 -11.76 2.08 6.87
N GLU A 110 -11.85 1.51 5.67
CA GLU A 110 -10.67 1.19 4.85
C GLU A 110 -9.85 2.42 4.49
N ASN A 111 -10.53 3.46 4.02
CA ASN A 111 -9.92 4.73 3.65
C ASN A 111 -10.51 5.83 4.52
N GLN A 112 -9.66 6.65 5.13
CA GLN A 112 -10.05 7.73 6.04
C GLN A 112 -9.28 9.04 5.76
N GLY A 113 -8.59 9.12 4.62
CA GLY A 113 -7.67 10.22 4.30
C GLY A 113 -8.35 11.58 4.22
N CYS A 114 -9.53 11.68 3.59
CA CYS A 114 -10.26 12.93 3.52
C CYS A 114 -10.74 13.40 4.91
N ARG A 115 -11.19 12.47 5.75
CA ARG A 115 -11.62 12.77 7.10
C ARG A 115 -10.45 13.24 7.96
N ILE A 116 -9.30 12.56 7.90
CA ILE A 116 -8.08 12.98 8.61
C ILE A 116 -7.68 14.40 8.20
N CYS A 117 -7.68 14.69 6.89
CA CYS A 117 -7.35 16.01 6.38
C CYS A 117 -8.31 17.10 6.87
N ARG A 118 -9.63 16.83 6.86
CA ARG A 118 -10.65 17.84 7.19
C ARG A 118 -10.77 18.11 8.67
N GLU A 119 -10.65 17.07 9.50
CA GLU A 119 -11.05 17.17 10.91
C GLU A 119 -9.85 17.33 11.86
N LEU A 120 -8.63 16.88 11.47
CA LEU A 120 -7.50 16.88 12.40
C LEU A 120 -6.54 18.06 12.24
N GLY A 121 -6.28 18.50 11.00
CA GLY A 121 -5.42 19.65 10.72
C GLY A 121 -3.92 19.33 10.85
N PHE A 122 -3.48 18.20 10.31
CA PHE A 122 -2.07 18.02 9.93
C PHE A 122 -1.70 19.02 8.85
N ASP A 123 -0.44 19.46 8.80
CA ASP A 123 0.01 20.30 7.69
C ASP A 123 0.10 19.49 6.40
N ILE A 124 0.58 18.25 6.49
CA ILE A 124 0.76 17.34 5.35
C ILE A 124 0.23 15.94 5.70
N LEU A 125 -0.50 15.34 4.75
CA LEU A 125 -0.85 13.92 4.75
C LEU A 125 -0.31 13.26 3.48
N LEU A 126 0.54 12.24 3.63
CA LEU A 126 1.04 11.43 2.52
C LEU A 126 0.24 10.14 2.45
N ALA A 127 -0.65 10.01 1.45
CA ALA A 127 -1.55 8.87 1.29
C ALA A 127 -0.98 7.80 0.35
N ALA A 128 -1.54 6.59 0.43
CA ALA A 128 -1.18 5.45 -0.42
C ALA A 128 -2.39 4.50 -0.59
N HIS A 129 -2.16 3.20 -0.79
CA HIS A 129 -3.12 2.10 -0.77
C HIS A 129 -4.04 1.98 -2.00
N GLN A 130 -4.72 3.05 -2.42
CA GLN A 130 -5.69 3.00 -3.51
C GLN A 130 -5.08 2.94 -4.92
N HIS A 131 -3.75 2.98 -5.04
CA HIS A 131 -3.03 2.95 -6.33
C HIS A 131 -3.44 4.08 -7.30
N MET A 132 -3.96 5.17 -6.79
CA MET A 132 -4.32 6.34 -7.59
C MET A 132 -3.17 7.36 -7.67
N GLN A 133 -3.21 8.24 -8.65
CA GLN A 133 -2.27 9.35 -8.77
C GLN A 133 -2.93 10.64 -8.33
N ALA A 134 -2.36 11.29 -7.33
CA ALA A 134 -2.83 12.57 -6.84
C ALA A 134 -1.64 13.45 -6.43
N GLU A 135 -1.61 14.66 -6.95
CA GLU A 135 -0.62 15.68 -6.60
C GLU A 135 -1.29 17.05 -6.45
N ASN A 136 -0.64 17.95 -5.73
CA ASN A 136 -1.11 19.32 -5.49
C ASN A 136 -2.54 19.42 -4.94
N LEU A 137 -2.91 18.49 -4.07
CA LEU A 137 -4.20 18.52 -3.39
C LEU A 137 -4.10 19.24 -2.06
N GLN A 138 -5.17 19.94 -1.71
CA GLN A 138 -5.40 20.50 -0.38
C GLN A 138 -6.83 20.19 0.05
N ILE A 139 -6.97 19.48 1.17
CA ILE A 139 -8.26 19.06 1.72
C ILE A 139 -8.34 19.57 3.16
N GLY A 140 -9.34 20.41 3.48
CA GLY A 140 -9.54 20.95 4.82
C GLY A 140 -8.34 21.74 5.39
N GLY A 141 -7.48 22.29 4.52
CA GLY A 141 -6.25 22.97 4.93
C GLY A 141 -4.99 22.08 4.92
N THR A 142 -5.13 20.77 4.91
CA THR A 142 -4.03 19.80 4.84
C THR A 142 -3.57 19.59 3.39
N TYR A 143 -2.28 19.76 3.13
CA TYR A 143 -1.68 19.37 1.84
C TYR A 143 -1.57 17.86 1.75
N THR A 144 -1.96 17.28 0.61
CA THR A 144 -1.95 15.84 0.45
C THR A 144 -1.58 15.40 -0.96
N CYS A 145 -1.12 14.16 -1.08
CA CYS A 145 -0.74 13.53 -2.34
C CYS A 145 -0.75 12.01 -2.21
N GLN A 146 -0.81 11.33 -3.35
CA GLN A 146 -0.71 9.86 -3.42
C GLN A 146 0.06 9.45 -4.68
N PRO A 147 1.16 8.67 -4.56
CA PRO A 147 1.83 8.08 -5.71
C PRO A 147 1.07 6.84 -6.21
N PRO A 148 1.24 6.47 -7.51
CA PRO A 148 0.72 5.21 -8.03
C PRO A 148 1.48 4.01 -7.47
N GLU A 149 0.93 2.82 -7.73
CA GLU A 149 1.54 1.54 -7.35
C GLU A 149 2.84 1.22 -8.09
N LYS A 150 3.55 0.18 -7.59
CA LYS A 150 4.73 -0.46 -8.22
C LYS A 150 5.93 0.46 -8.40
N ALA A 151 6.03 1.50 -7.57
CA ALA A 151 7.08 2.50 -7.67
C ALA A 151 7.24 3.10 -9.09
N ALA A 152 6.15 3.14 -9.88
CA ALA A 152 6.17 3.71 -11.23
C ALA A 152 6.53 5.21 -11.21
N LYS A 153 6.13 5.90 -10.14
CA LYS A 153 6.48 7.30 -9.87
C LYS A 153 6.72 7.50 -8.38
N PHE A 154 7.50 8.49 -8.04
CA PHE A 154 7.61 9.02 -6.68
C PHE A 154 7.12 10.47 -6.61
N ILE A 155 6.84 10.94 -5.40
CA ILE A 155 6.43 12.33 -5.19
C ILE A 155 7.61 13.12 -4.63
N ARG A 156 7.90 14.24 -5.27
CA ARG A 156 8.66 15.33 -4.69
C ARG A 156 7.68 16.37 -4.15
N MET A 157 7.83 16.76 -2.89
CA MET A 157 7.05 17.82 -2.28
C MET A 157 8.01 18.91 -1.78
N ASP A 158 7.87 20.12 -2.30
CA ASP A 158 8.61 21.28 -1.85
C ASP A 158 7.75 22.01 -0.82
N VAL A 159 8.27 22.17 0.41
CA VAL A 159 7.54 22.72 1.55
C VAL A 159 8.21 23.98 2.05
N THR A 160 7.43 25.04 2.23
CA THR A 160 7.86 26.27 2.89
C THR A 160 7.05 26.44 4.16
N ALA A 161 7.74 26.61 5.29
CA ALA A 161 7.11 26.90 6.58
C ALA A 161 7.64 28.23 7.11
N ASP A 162 6.76 29.20 7.35
CA ASP A 162 7.09 30.50 7.91
C ASP A 162 6.01 30.95 8.90
N ARG A 163 6.44 31.25 10.15
CA ARG A 163 5.62 31.85 11.22
C ARG A 163 4.27 31.16 11.44
N GLY A 164 4.23 29.83 11.34
CA GLY A 164 3.01 29.04 11.53
C GLY A 164 2.13 28.91 10.28
N SER A 165 2.60 29.39 9.12
CA SER A 165 2.01 29.13 7.83
C SER A 165 2.81 28.09 7.07
N VAL A 166 2.14 27.08 6.53
CA VAL A 166 2.76 26.04 5.69
C VAL A 166 2.20 26.15 4.28
N HIS A 167 3.10 26.11 3.32
CA HIS A 167 2.76 25.98 1.90
C HIS A 167 3.53 24.82 1.29
N ALA A 168 2.84 23.96 0.55
CA ALA A 168 3.46 22.80 -0.08
C ALA A 168 2.99 22.64 -1.53
N VAL A 169 3.93 22.27 -2.39
CA VAL A 169 3.67 21.93 -3.80
C VAL A 169 4.25 20.55 -4.06
N SER A 170 3.45 19.64 -4.62
CA SER A 170 3.89 18.30 -4.93
C SER A 170 3.91 18.01 -6.42
N GLN A 171 4.83 17.15 -6.85
CA GLN A 171 5.00 16.72 -8.23
C GLN A 171 5.25 15.22 -8.30
N LEU A 172 4.56 14.54 -9.21
CA LEU A 172 4.80 13.14 -9.56
C LEU A 172 5.93 13.02 -10.57
N ILE A 173 7.00 12.33 -10.19
CA ILE A 173 8.21 12.14 -11.00
C ILE A 173 8.32 10.66 -11.39
N PRO A 174 8.48 10.32 -12.70
CA PRO A 174 8.71 8.94 -13.12
C PRO A 174 9.96 8.33 -12.48
N ALA A 175 9.86 7.13 -11.96
CA ALA A 175 10.97 6.44 -11.29
C ALA A 175 12.02 5.87 -12.26
N GLY A 176 11.71 5.74 -13.54
CA GLY A 176 12.57 5.10 -14.54
C GLY A 176 13.80 5.90 -15.03
N SER A 177 14.06 7.07 -14.47
CA SER A 177 15.12 7.97 -14.95
C SER A 177 16.46 7.88 -14.18
N VAL A 178 16.54 7.01 -13.17
CA VAL A 178 17.75 6.84 -12.36
C VAL A 178 18.31 5.44 -12.59
N ALA A 179 19.59 5.37 -13.00
CA ALA A 179 20.29 4.08 -13.07
C ALA A 179 20.33 3.46 -11.65
N LEU A 180 19.82 2.23 -11.54
CA LEU A 180 19.90 1.50 -10.27
C LEU A 180 21.38 1.30 -9.89
N PRO A 181 21.76 1.54 -8.63
CA PRO A 181 23.07 1.15 -8.14
C PRO A 181 23.27 -0.36 -8.35
N ALA A 182 24.50 -0.80 -8.63
CA ALA A 182 24.84 -2.23 -8.74
C ALA A 182 24.42 -3.07 -7.52
N ALA A 183 24.18 -2.44 -6.37
CA ALA A 183 23.60 -3.06 -5.18
C ALA A 183 22.14 -3.54 -5.36
N ALA A 184 21.39 -3.00 -6.32
CA ALA A 184 20.02 -3.48 -6.57
C ALA A 184 20.00 -4.86 -7.23
N ASP A 185 21.03 -5.23 -7.97
CA ASP A 185 21.18 -6.58 -8.53
C ASP A 185 21.48 -7.61 -7.44
N ALA A 186 22.15 -7.20 -6.36
CA ALA A 186 22.42 -8.06 -5.19
C ALA A 186 21.16 -8.41 -4.37
N LEU A 187 20.07 -7.63 -4.48
CA LEU A 187 18.79 -7.92 -3.84
C LEU A 187 18.01 -9.03 -4.56
N GLN A 188 18.40 -9.37 -5.79
CA GLN A 188 17.88 -10.51 -6.52
C GLN A 188 18.82 -11.71 -6.34
N SER A 189 18.75 -12.38 -5.18
CA SER A 189 19.58 -13.56 -4.98
C SER A 189 19.31 -14.61 -6.08
N ALA A 190 20.35 -15.29 -6.55
CA ALA A 190 20.21 -16.35 -7.54
C ALA A 190 19.22 -17.43 -7.09
N GLU A 191 19.14 -17.71 -5.77
CA GLU A 191 18.18 -18.61 -5.16
C GLU A 191 16.74 -18.14 -5.32
N ALA A 192 16.46 -16.85 -5.08
CA ALA A 192 15.13 -16.29 -5.25
C ALA A 192 14.69 -16.27 -6.73
N GLN A 193 15.61 -16.05 -7.66
CA GLN A 193 15.34 -16.16 -9.09
C GLN A 193 15.05 -17.61 -9.48
N THR A 194 15.90 -18.54 -9.06
CA THR A 194 15.71 -19.97 -9.32
C THR A 194 14.37 -20.46 -8.78
N ALA A 195 14.00 -20.08 -7.54
CA ALA A 195 12.72 -20.46 -6.95
C ALA A 195 11.52 -19.92 -7.76
N ARG A 196 11.61 -18.68 -8.26
CA ARG A 196 10.56 -18.07 -9.10
C ARG A 196 10.44 -18.72 -10.47
N ASP A 197 11.55 -19.16 -11.05
CA ASP A 197 11.62 -19.75 -12.38
C ASP A 197 11.40 -21.26 -12.36
N THR A 198 11.12 -21.85 -11.17
CA THR A 198 10.77 -23.26 -11.02
C THR A 198 9.55 -23.60 -11.90
N PRO A 199 9.66 -24.57 -12.81
CA PRO A 199 8.53 -25.03 -13.62
C PRO A 199 7.45 -25.67 -12.75
N VAL A 200 6.19 -25.31 -13.01
CA VAL A 200 5.01 -25.86 -12.31
C VAL A 200 4.20 -26.76 -13.24
N GLY A 201 4.12 -26.42 -14.53
CA GLY A 201 3.36 -27.17 -15.50
C GLY A 201 3.40 -26.53 -16.87
N ARG A 202 2.54 -27.02 -17.76
CA ARG A 202 2.43 -26.51 -19.13
C ARG A 202 0.96 -26.49 -19.56
N LEU A 203 0.55 -25.39 -20.18
CA LEU A 203 -0.75 -25.25 -20.83
C LEU A 203 -0.65 -25.65 -22.30
N ASP A 204 -1.76 -26.07 -22.88
CA ASP A 204 -1.83 -26.36 -24.32
C ASP A 204 -1.62 -25.08 -25.16
N VAL A 205 -2.12 -23.96 -24.66
CA VAL A 205 -1.97 -22.62 -25.29
C VAL A 205 -1.68 -21.58 -24.22
N PRO A 206 -0.92 -20.50 -24.53
CA PRO A 206 -0.77 -19.39 -23.62
C PRO A 206 -2.09 -18.61 -23.48
N ILE A 207 -2.28 -17.93 -22.34
CA ILE A 207 -3.43 -17.05 -22.12
C ILE A 207 -2.94 -15.61 -22.24
N PRO A 208 -3.29 -14.87 -23.30
CA PRO A 208 -2.86 -13.50 -23.48
C PRO A 208 -3.57 -12.55 -22.49
N ALA A 209 -2.90 -11.47 -22.13
CA ALA A 209 -3.53 -10.36 -21.44
C ALA A 209 -4.51 -9.65 -22.36
N GLU A 210 -5.70 -9.37 -21.83
CA GLU A 210 -6.74 -8.61 -22.52
C GLU A 210 -7.22 -7.47 -21.64
N ASP A 211 -7.80 -6.44 -22.26
CA ASP A 211 -8.34 -5.33 -21.48
C ASP A 211 -9.61 -5.74 -20.70
N PRO A 212 -9.92 -5.09 -19.57
CA PRO A 212 -11.01 -5.48 -18.70
C PRO A 212 -12.39 -5.50 -19.39
N LEU A 213 -12.62 -4.63 -20.38
CA LEU A 213 -13.90 -4.57 -21.11
C LEU A 213 -14.06 -5.77 -22.03
N THR A 214 -13.01 -6.17 -22.70
CA THR A 214 -12.96 -7.38 -23.54
C THR A 214 -13.21 -8.63 -22.69
N LEU A 215 -12.54 -8.74 -21.52
CA LEU A 215 -12.75 -9.84 -20.59
C LEU A 215 -14.18 -9.89 -20.03
N ALA A 216 -14.78 -8.74 -19.73
CA ALA A 216 -16.16 -8.66 -19.26
C ALA A 216 -17.18 -9.10 -20.34
N LYS A 217 -16.90 -8.84 -21.61
CA LYS A 217 -17.80 -9.22 -22.73
C LYS A 217 -17.65 -10.68 -23.14
N ASN A 218 -16.42 -11.17 -23.20
CA ASN A 218 -16.07 -12.45 -23.82
C ASN A 218 -15.75 -13.56 -22.83
N GLY A 219 -15.63 -13.22 -21.53
CA GLY A 219 -15.10 -14.11 -20.50
C GLY A 219 -13.57 -14.09 -20.44
N SER A 220 -13.01 -14.73 -19.42
CA SER A 220 -11.57 -14.80 -19.19
C SER A 220 -11.12 -16.25 -19.04
N LEU A 221 -10.20 -16.67 -19.90
CA LEU A 221 -9.56 -18.00 -19.78
C LEU A 221 -8.76 -18.10 -18.47
N LEU A 222 -8.12 -17.02 -18.02
CA LEU A 222 -7.39 -17.00 -16.75
C LEU A 222 -8.34 -17.14 -15.54
N ALA A 223 -9.48 -16.45 -15.54
CA ALA A 223 -10.49 -16.60 -14.49
C ALA A 223 -11.05 -18.03 -14.47
N ASN A 224 -11.30 -18.61 -15.64
CA ASN A 224 -11.77 -19.98 -15.75
C ASN A 224 -10.75 -20.98 -15.18
N LEU A 225 -9.46 -20.81 -15.52
CA LEU A 225 -8.38 -21.63 -14.95
C LEU A 225 -8.32 -21.52 -13.41
N ILE A 226 -8.37 -20.30 -12.88
CA ILE A 226 -8.37 -20.06 -11.42
C ILE A 226 -9.59 -20.73 -10.77
N ASN A 227 -10.79 -20.52 -11.33
CA ASN A 227 -12.01 -21.12 -10.81
C ASN A 227 -11.96 -22.65 -10.84
N GLN A 228 -11.41 -23.25 -11.89
CA GLN A 228 -11.25 -24.70 -11.97
C GLN A 228 -10.30 -25.23 -10.89
N VAL A 229 -9.16 -24.58 -10.68
CA VAL A 229 -8.21 -24.92 -9.59
C VAL A 229 -8.89 -24.81 -8.23
N GLN A 230 -9.69 -23.77 -8.02
CA GLN A 230 -10.41 -23.58 -6.75
C GLN A 230 -11.46 -24.67 -6.52
N LEU A 231 -12.21 -25.04 -7.55
CA LEU A 231 -13.19 -26.14 -7.47
C LEU A 231 -12.52 -27.47 -7.16
N GLU A 232 -11.42 -27.80 -7.84
CA GLU A 232 -10.67 -29.02 -7.59
C GLU A 232 -10.07 -29.06 -6.17
N ALA A 233 -9.55 -27.93 -5.67
CA ALA A 233 -8.97 -27.83 -4.36
C ALA A 233 -9.99 -27.87 -3.20
N SER A 234 -11.20 -27.30 -3.41
CA SER A 234 -12.24 -27.18 -2.39
C SER A 234 -13.28 -28.30 -2.42
N GLY A 235 -13.50 -28.92 -3.57
CA GLY A 235 -14.63 -29.82 -3.80
C GLY A 235 -16.00 -29.11 -3.82
N ALA A 236 -16.03 -27.78 -3.95
CA ALA A 236 -17.24 -27.00 -4.00
C ALA A 236 -17.96 -27.13 -5.37
N ASP A 237 -19.25 -26.82 -5.41
CA ASP A 237 -20.05 -26.89 -6.64
C ASP A 237 -19.89 -25.63 -7.51
N ILE A 238 -19.54 -24.49 -6.91
CA ILE A 238 -19.41 -23.19 -7.57
C ILE A 238 -18.12 -22.51 -7.09
N SER A 239 -17.42 -21.85 -7.98
CA SER A 239 -16.28 -21.01 -7.67
C SER A 239 -16.44 -19.60 -8.24
N LEU A 240 -16.05 -18.60 -7.47
CA LEU A 240 -16.00 -17.21 -7.86
C LEU A 240 -14.61 -16.65 -7.65
N THR A 241 -14.08 -15.97 -8.65
CA THR A 241 -12.79 -15.27 -8.55
C THR A 241 -12.89 -13.87 -9.14
N SER A 242 -12.03 -12.98 -8.68
CA SER A 242 -11.80 -11.69 -9.31
C SER A 242 -10.38 -11.65 -9.89
N LEU A 243 -10.25 -11.02 -11.05
CA LEU A 243 -8.94 -10.73 -11.63
C LEU A 243 -8.44 -9.37 -11.15
N SER A 244 -7.12 -9.22 -11.08
CA SER A 244 -6.51 -7.91 -10.86
C SER A 244 -6.92 -6.93 -11.95
N ASN A 245 -6.99 -5.64 -11.64
CA ASN A 245 -7.24 -4.56 -12.61
C ASN A 245 -6.23 -4.55 -13.77
N ARG A 246 -5.11 -5.19 -13.60
CA ARG A 246 -4.09 -5.38 -14.62
C ARG A 246 -3.88 -6.87 -14.87
N VAL A 247 -4.51 -7.37 -15.93
CA VAL A 247 -4.27 -8.72 -16.41
C VAL A 247 -2.90 -8.77 -17.09
N VAL A 248 -2.15 -9.86 -16.84
CA VAL A 248 -0.84 -10.12 -17.44
C VAL A 248 -0.91 -11.35 -18.33
N ASP A 249 -0.01 -11.44 -19.30
CA ASP A 249 0.15 -12.66 -20.09
C ASP A 249 0.47 -13.85 -19.19
N PHE A 250 -0.24 -14.97 -19.39
CA PHE A 250 0.04 -16.22 -18.69
C PHE A 250 0.66 -17.21 -19.69
N PRO A 251 1.96 -17.52 -19.54
CA PRO A 251 2.71 -18.26 -20.55
C PRO A 251 2.29 -19.73 -20.64
N GLN A 252 2.59 -20.37 -21.77
CA GLN A 252 2.36 -21.79 -21.95
C GLN A 252 3.20 -22.63 -21.00
N ASP A 253 4.48 -22.31 -20.81
CA ASP A 253 5.35 -22.92 -19.80
C ASP A 253 5.17 -22.19 -18.49
N VAL A 254 4.41 -22.79 -17.56
CA VAL A 254 4.02 -22.17 -16.31
C VAL A 254 5.10 -22.32 -15.25
N THR A 255 5.52 -21.19 -14.71
CA THR A 255 6.47 -21.12 -13.59
C THR A 255 5.81 -20.52 -12.34
N VAL A 256 6.45 -20.64 -11.19
CA VAL A 256 6.03 -19.94 -9.95
C VAL A 256 5.91 -18.44 -10.20
N ARG A 257 6.81 -17.84 -10.98
CA ARG A 257 6.77 -16.43 -11.38
C ARG A 257 5.47 -16.10 -12.13
N ALA A 258 5.07 -16.92 -13.09
CA ALA A 258 3.85 -16.71 -13.86
C ALA A 258 2.62 -16.71 -12.95
N ILE A 259 2.53 -17.67 -12.03
CA ILE A 259 1.43 -17.77 -11.06
C ILE A 259 1.38 -16.53 -10.17
N VAL A 260 2.51 -16.15 -9.54
CA VAL A 260 2.57 -14.99 -8.65
C VAL A 260 2.29 -13.68 -9.39
N SER A 261 2.66 -13.57 -10.67
CA SER A 261 2.36 -12.38 -11.48
C SER A 261 0.87 -12.26 -11.84
N ALA A 262 0.22 -13.39 -12.08
CA ALA A 262 -1.21 -13.45 -12.42
C ALA A 262 -2.12 -13.39 -11.18
N TYR A 263 -1.65 -13.92 -10.06
CA TYR A 263 -2.37 -14.00 -8.79
C TYR A 263 -1.46 -13.45 -7.67
N ALA A 264 -1.37 -12.13 -7.62
CA ALA A 264 -0.35 -11.42 -6.83
C ALA A 264 -0.58 -11.46 -5.31
N PHE A 265 -1.78 -11.79 -4.85
CA PHE A 265 -2.13 -11.78 -3.43
C PHE A 265 -2.39 -13.21 -2.92
N PRO A 266 -1.78 -13.60 -1.79
CA PRO A 266 -2.01 -14.91 -1.17
C PRO A 266 -3.38 -14.93 -0.48
N ASN A 267 -4.44 -15.07 -1.26
CA ASN A 267 -5.80 -15.15 -0.73
C ASN A 267 -6.09 -16.55 -0.19
N THR A 268 -6.81 -16.62 0.90
CA THR A 268 -7.31 -17.87 1.44
C THR A 268 -8.56 -18.30 0.66
N LEU A 269 -8.61 -19.56 0.25
CA LEU A 269 -9.81 -20.15 -0.32
C LEU A 269 -10.85 -20.33 0.81
N GLN A 270 -12.02 -19.74 0.66
CA GLN A 270 -13.13 -19.86 1.61
C GLN A 270 -14.29 -20.61 0.95
N THR A 271 -14.78 -21.63 1.62
CA THR A 271 -16.04 -22.32 1.26
C THR A 271 -17.16 -21.80 2.16
N ILE A 272 -18.29 -21.46 1.58
CA ILE A 272 -19.50 -20.97 2.23
C ILE A 272 -20.69 -21.87 1.92
#